data_8c844dd54210c20d21834f1675e47245
#
_entry.id   8c844dd54210c20d21834f1675e47245
#
_cell.length_a   1.000
_cell.length_b   1.000
_cell.length_c   1.000
_cell.angle_alpha   90.00
_cell.angle_beta   90.00
_cell.angle_gamma   90.00
#
_symmetry.space_group_name_H-M   'P 1'
#
loop_
_entity.id
_entity.type
_entity.pdbx_description
1 polymer ?
#
loop_
_entity_poly.entity_id
_entity_poly.type
_entity_poly.pdbx_seq_one_letter_code
_entity_poly.pdbx_strand_id
1 'polypeptide(L)'
;MHSTMDAEEKSKEETFHYPVRRSLLQPRVWALSFVYFGMVYGLYAMSFFLSTIIAGFQESFGVEYSIVEIGLITAIPYVFGALAMYFWSRHGDRTGERVWHVAVPLFVGGVAIPIALYLSSPFTTMIAVTITCMAICAALPTFWPLPQTFLAGAGAAAGLALINSLGNSAGFFAPYITGWLADLTGTQNAGMWVVDAAMVAAGIVTLILRAAPAPDNLDVKLK
;
A
#
# COMPACT_ATOMS: atom_id res chain seq x y z
N MET A 1 29.66 11.25 -4.97
CA MET A 1 28.29 10.78 -4.63
C MET A 1 27.62 11.67 -3.57
N HIS A 2 28.30 12.10 -2.47
CA HIS A 2 27.75 13.08 -1.52
C HIS A 2 27.48 14.46 -2.16
N SER A 3 28.39 14.99 -2.95
CA SER A 3 28.28 16.32 -3.55
C SER A 3 27.12 16.50 -4.53
N THR A 4 26.71 15.44 -5.21
CA THR A 4 25.53 15.47 -6.10
C THR A 4 24.23 15.43 -5.33
N MET A 5 24.16 14.70 -4.22
CA MET A 5 22.99 14.67 -3.33
C MET A 5 22.81 16.02 -2.63
N ASP A 6 23.90 16.61 -2.12
CA ASP A 6 23.87 17.93 -1.47
C ASP A 6 23.46 19.05 -2.44
N ALA A 7 23.85 18.94 -3.72
CA ALA A 7 23.46 19.91 -4.76
C ALA A 7 21.97 19.77 -5.15
N GLU A 8 21.48 18.53 -5.27
CA GLU A 8 20.05 18.26 -5.52
C GLU A 8 19.18 18.70 -4.34
N GLU A 9 19.64 18.47 -3.12
CA GLU A 9 18.92 18.86 -1.89
C GLU A 9 18.85 20.39 -1.77
N LYS A 10 19.95 21.10 -2.00
CA LYS A 10 19.97 22.57 -2.04
C LYS A 10 19.09 23.14 -3.16
N SER A 11 19.14 22.56 -4.36
CA SER A 11 18.26 22.99 -5.46
C SER A 11 16.79 22.77 -5.15
N LYS A 12 16.44 21.68 -4.46
CA LYS A 12 15.08 21.42 -3.99
C LYS A 12 14.67 22.37 -2.87
N GLU A 13 15.56 22.65 -1.92
CA GLU A 13 15.32 23.62 -0.84
C GLU A 13 15.11 25.04 -1.37
N GLU A 14 15.87 25.47 -2.36
CA GLU A 14 15.72 26.78 -2.99
C GLU A 14 14.43 26.88 -3.81
N THR A 15 13.98 25.77 -4.42
CA THR A 15 12.78 25.73 -5.28
C THR A 15 11.50 25.50 -4.48
N PHE A 16 11.56 24.75 -3.37
CA PHE A 16 10.39 24.30 -2.60
C PHE A 16 10.49 24.63 -1.11
N HIS A 17 10.63 25.91 -0.75
CA HIS A 17 10.52 26.32 0.65
C HIS A 17 9.04 26.27 1.10
N TYR A 18 8.55 25.08 1.44
CA TYR A 18 7.23 24.96 2.02
C TYR A 18 7.30 25.06 3.56
N PRO A 19 6.67 26.09 4.18
CA PRO A 19 6.48 26.07 5.62
C PRO A 19 5.66 24.84 6.00
N VAL A 20 5.97 24.24 7.14
CA VAL A 20 5.33 23.02 7.66
C VAL A 20 3.80 23.04 7.52
N ARG A 21 3.17 24.17 7.90
CA ARG A 21 1.72 24.34 7.78
C ARG A 21 1.19 24.18 6.35
N ARG A 22 1.92 24.68 5.36
CA ARG A 22 1.52 24.59 3.95
C ARG A 22 1.61 23.15 3.44
N SER A 23 2.63 22.40 3.84
CA SER A 23 2.76 20.98 3.51
C SER A 23 1.61 20.16 4.11
N LEU A 24 1.26 20.41 5.36
CA LEU A 24 0.16 19.72 6.04
C LEU A 24 -1.22 20.01 5.43
N LEU A 25 -1.41 21.18 4.84
CA LEU A 25 -2.66 21.58 4.19
C LEU A 25 -2.73 21.23 2.70
N GLN A 26 -1.66 20.68 2.13
CA GLN A 26 -1.59 20.39 0.71
C GLN A 26 -2.49 19.21 0.32
N PRO A 27 -3.45 19.35 -0.62
CA PRO A 27 -4.37 18.28 -0.99
C PRO A 27 -3.68 17.00 -1.46
N ARG A 28 -2.51 17.12 -2.11
CA ARG A 28 -1.71 15.97 -2.55
C ARG A 28 -1.19 15.13 -1.38
N VAL A 29 -0.82 15.76 -0.27
CA VAL A 29 -0.37 15.06 0.94
C VAL A 29 -1.52 14.24 1.51
N TRP A 30 -2.73 14.79 1.56
CA TRP A 30 -3.93 14.06 2.00
C TRP A 30 -4.30 12.92 1.06
N ALA A 31 -4.24 13.15 -0.26
CA ALA A 31 -4.48 12.11 -1.24
C ALA A 31 -3.46 10.96 -1.13
N LEU A 32 -2.17 11.27 -0.96
CA LEU A 32 -1.15 10.25 -0.72
C LEU A 32 -1.29 9.56 0.64
N SER A 33 -1.78 10.28 1.67
CA SER A 33 -2.12 9.66 2.95
C SER A 33 -3.24 8.61 2.78
N PHE A 34 -4.24 8.92 1.97
CA PHE A 34 -5.30 7.98 1.63
C PHE A 34 -4.76 6.78 0.82
N VAL A 35 -3.89 7.02 -0.16
CA VAL A 35 -3.23 5.93 -0.92
C VAL A 35 -2.46 5.02 0.02
N TYR A 36 -1.64 5.60 0.89
CA TYR A 36 -0.85 4.82 1.85
C TYR A 36 -1.73 4.09 2.85
N PHE A 37 -2.82 4.70 3.31
CA PHE A 37 -3.83 4.04 4.13
C PHE A 37 -4.40 2.78 3.46
N GLY A 38 -4.81 2.86 2.19
CA GLY A 38 -5.35 1.70 1.45
C GLY A 38 -4.34 0.57 1.29
N MET A 39 -3.07 0.89 1.02
CA MET A 39 -1.97 -0.08 0.95
C MET A 39 -1.75 -0.78 2.29
N VAL A 40 -1.64 0.00 3.36
CA VAL A 40 -1.38 -0.49 4.72
C VAL A 40 -2.60 -1.23 5.27
N TYR A 41 -3.81 -0.82 4.87
CA TYR A 41 -5.05 -1.55 5.19
C TYR A 41 -5.00 -2.98 4.66
N GLY A 42 -4.62 -3.14 3.37
CA GLY A 42 -4.40 -4.45 2.77
C GLY A 42 -3.33 -5.27 3.49
N LEU A 43 -2.19 -4.65 3.84
CA LEU A 43 -1.10 -5.30 4.56
C LEU A 43 -1.55 -5.86 5.91
N TYR A 44 -2.21 -5.03 6.73
CA TYR A 44 -2.67 -5.46 8.05
C TYR A 44 -3.79 -6.49 7.97
N ALA A 45 -4.76 -6.31 7.05
CA ALA A 45 -5.80 -7.30 6.83
C ALA A 45 -5.19 -8.66 6.48
N MET A 46 -4.25 -8.71 5.53
CA MET A 46 -3.54 -9.95 5.19
C MET A 46 -2.79 -10.52 6.40
N SER A 47 -2.07 -9.69 7.15
CA SER A 47 -1.27 -10.15 8.29
C SER A 47 -2.11 -10.79 9.40
N PHE A 48 -3.30 -10.22 9.67
CA PHE A 48 -4.17 -10.73 10.73
C PHE A 48 -5.02 -11.93 10.28
N PHE A 49 -5.50 -11.92 9.03
CA PHE A 49 -6.49 -12.91 8.59
C PHE A 49 -5.90 -14.07 7.79
N LEU A 50 -4.66 -13.99 7.31
CA LEU A 50 -4.05 -15.07 6.54
C LEU A 50 -4.00 -16.40 7.34
N SER A 51 -3.58 -16.35 8.59
CA SER A 51 -3.55 -17.54 9.45
C SER A 51 -4.94 -18.12 9.70
N THR A 52 -5.95 -17.26 9.84
CA THR A 52 -7.35 -17.65 10.01
C THR A 52 -7.89 -18.29 8.73
N ILE A 53 -7.53 -17.75 7.55
CA ILE A 53 -7.91 -18.34 6.26
C ILE A 53 -7.32 -19.74 6.11
N ILE A 54 -6.04 -19.93 6.47
CA ILE A 54 -5.38 -21.24 6.39
C ILE A 54 -5.98 -22.22 7.40
N ALA A 55 -6.25 -21.79 8.63
CA ALA A 55 -6.94 -22.62 9.61
C ALA A 55 -8.35 -23.02 9.15
N GLY A 56 -9.07 -22.14 8.47
CA GLY A 56 -10.38 -22.43 7.87
C GLY A 56 -10.36 -23.52 6.77
N PHE A 57 -9.19 -23.83 6.19
CA PHE A 57 -9.06 -24.94 5.27
C PHE A 57 -9.30 -26.28 5.94
N GLN A 58 -9.05 -26.41 7.25
CA GLN A 58 -9.33 -27.62 8.03
C GLN A 58 -10.84 -27.94 8.01
N GLU A 59 -11.67 -26.95 8.27
CA GLU A 59 -13.13 -27.10 8.28
C GLU A 59 -13.71 -27.32 6.87
N SER A 60 -13.16 -26.58 5.88
CA SER A 60 -13.71 -26.57 4.52
C SER A 60 -13.27 -27.77 3.67
N PHE A 61 -12.06 -28.33 3.93
CA PHE A 61 -11.44 -29.33 3.07
C PHE A 61 -10.98 -30.60 3.81
N GLY A 62 -11.23 -30.69 5.13
CA GLY A 62 -10.89 -31.88 5.93
C GLY A 62 -9.39 -32.12 6.11
N VAL A 63 -8.57 -31.07 6.01
CA VAL A 63 -7.11 -31.17 6.15
C VAL A 63 -6.71 -30.64 7.53
N GLU A 64 -6.09 -31.49 8.35
CA GLU A 64 -5.59 -31.09 9.67
C GLU A 64 -4.15 -30.56 9.55
N TYR A 65 -3.95 -29.30 9.97
CA TYR A 65 -2.63 -28.69 10.06
C TYR A 65 -2.25 -28.44 11.52
N SER A 66 -1.03 -28.76 11.89
CA SER A 66 -0.43 -28.32 13.15
C SER A 66 -0.16 -26.80 13.12
N ILE A 67 -0.01 -26.19 14.29
CA ILE A 67 0.33 -24.75 14.43
C ILE A 67 1.60 -24.40 13.65
N VAL A 68 2.58 -25.32 13.64
CA VAL A 68 3.85 -25.13 12.91
C VAL A 68 3.62 -25.12 11.40
N GLU A 69 2.79 -26.04 10.89
CA GLU A 69 2.44 -26.10 9.46
C GLU A 69 1.66 -24.87 9.02
N ILE A 70 0.69 -24.40 9.82
CA ILE A 70 -0.01 -23.13 9.55
C ILE A 70 1.01 -21.99 9.46
N GLY A 71 1.97 -21.91 10.37
CA GLY A 71 3.03 -20.89 10.35
C GLY A 71 3.90 -20.96 9.10
N LEU A 72 4.31 -22.16 8.69
CA LEU A 72 5.11 -22.36 7.48
C LEU A 72 4.33 -22.01 6.22
N ILE A 73 3.07 -22.45 6.12
CA ILE A 73 2.19 -22.12 4.98
C ILE A 73 1.96 -20.61 4.90
N THR A 74 1.74 -19.95 6.06
CA THR A 74 1.60 -18.49 6.15
C THR A 74 2.84 -17.75 5.66
N ALA A 75 4.04 -18.31 5.81
CA ALA A 75 5.28 -17.69 5.36
C ALA A 75 5.43 -17.66 3.82
N ILE A 76 4.82 -18.62 3.11
CA ILE A 76 4.97 -18.76 1.65
C ILE A 76 4.60 -17.45 0.90
N PRO A 77 3.42 -16.84 1.08
CA PRO A 77 3.07 -15.57 0.44
C PRO A 77 4.10 -14.45 0.67
N TYR A 78 4.68 -14.36 1.87
CA TYR A 78 5.66 -13.33 2.19
C TYR A 78 7.01 -13.54 1.51
N VAL A 79 7.44 -14.78 1.29
CA VAL A 79 8.64 -15.09 0.50
C VAL A 79 8.47 -14.58 -0.94
N PHE A 80 7.34 -14.90 -1.57
CA PHE A 80 7.02 -14.40 -2.90
C PHE A 80 6.82 -12.87 -2.90
N GLY A 81 6.23 -12.33 -1.84
CA GLY A 81 6.12 -10.89 -1.62
C GLY A 81 7.47 -10.17 -1.59
N ALA A 82 8.47 -10.73 -0.89
CA ALA A 82 9.83 -10.18 -0.87
C ALA A 82 10.49 -10.20 -2.25
N LEU A 83 10.31 -11.28 -3.01
CA LEU A 83 10.80 -11.36 -4.40
C LEU A 83 10.12 -10.33 -5.30
N ALA A 84 8.80 -10.21 -5.22
CA ALA A 84 8.04 -9.21 -5.96
C ALA A 84 8.48 -7.79 -5.61
N MET A 85 8.65 -7.48 -4.33
CA MET A 85 9.18 -6.20 -3.83
C MET A 85 10.52 -5.87 -4.51
N TYR A 86 11.46 -6.78 -4.52
CA TYR A 86 12.78 -6.57 -5.10
C TYR A 86 12.73 -6.31 -6.61
N PHE A 87 12.08 -7.21 -7.36
CA PHE A 87 12.05 -7.11 -8.82
C PHE A 87 11.22 -5.95 -9.32
N TRP A 88 10.08 -5.68 -8.67
CA TRP A 88 9.18 -4.60 -9.05
C TRP A 88 9.78 -3.23 -8.77
N SER A 89 10.40 -3.04 -7.60
CA SER A 89 11.11 -1.80 -7.27
C SER A 89 12.26 -1.54 -8.23
N ARG A 90 13.06 -2.59 -8.53
CA ARG A 90 14.17 -2.46 -9.49
C ARG A 90 13.67 -2.09 -10.89
N HIS A 91 12.53 -2.61 -11.31
CA HIS A 91 11.91 -2.22 -12.58
C HIS A 91 11.43 -0.76 -12.54
N GLY A 92 10.76 -0.35 -11.47
CA GLY A 92 10.34 1.03 -11.26
C GLY A 92 11.49 2.03 -11.28
N ASP A 93 12.60 1.71 -10.62
CA ASP A 93 13.80 2.55 -10.61
C ASP A 93 14.46 2.68 -12.00
N ARG A 94 14.44 1.60 -12.78
CA ARG A 94 15.00 1.60 -14.13
C ARG A 94 14.16 2.38 -15.14
N THR A 95 12.84 2.33 -14.99
CA THR A 95 11.91 3.02 -15.89
C THR A 95 11.68 4.48 -15.51
N GLY A 96 11.95 4.83 -14.25
CA GLY A 96 11.63 6.14 -13.68
C GLY A 96 10.14 6.39 -13.52
N GLU A 97 9.29 5.42 -13.91
CA GLU A 97 7.85 5.51 -13.83
C GLU A 97 7.39 5.01 -12.46
N ARG A 98 6.70 5.85 -11.70
CA ARG A 98 6.35 5.57 -10.29
C ARG A 98 4.86 5.35 -10.06
N VAL A 99 4.01 6.06 -10.80
CA VAL A 99 2.56 6.05 -10.58
C VAL A 99 1.96 4.69 -10.92
N TRP A 100 2.32 4.13 -12.08
CA TRP A 100 1.87 2.79 -12.47
C TRP A 100 2.46 1.69 -11.60
N HIS A 101 3.68 1.89 -11.09
CA HIS A 101 4.30 0.93 -10.16
C HIS A 101 3.62 0.88 -8.79
N VAL A 102 2.80 1.87 -8.44
CA VAL A 102 1.92 1.84 -7.27
C VAL A 102 0.51 1.38 -7.66
N ALA A 103 -0.07 1.95 -8.72
CA ALA A 103 -1.46 1.71 -9.08
C ALA A 103 -1.72 0.27 -9.53
N VAL A 104 -0.87 -0.30 -10.41
CA VAL A 104 -1.05 -1.67 -10.94
C VAL A 104 -1.05 -2.72 -9.83
N PRO A 105 -0.07 -2.75 -8.91
CA PRO A 105 -0.13 -3.67 -7.79
C PRO A 105 -1.39 -3.50 -6.93
N LEU A 106 -1.84 -2.27 -6.66
CA LEU A 106 -3.05 -2.03 -5.87
C LEU A 106 -4.29 -2.61 -6.53
N PHE A 107 -4.44 -2.48 -7.85
CA PHE A 107 -5.54 -3.11 -8.58
C PHE A 107 -5.41 -4.63 -8.60
N VAL A 108 -4.23 -5.16 -8.87
CA VAL A 108 -3.99 -6.62 -8.89
C VAL A 108 -4.29 -7.24 -7.54
N GLY A 109 -3.77 -6.64 -6.45
CA GLY A 109 -3.99 -7.13 -5.09
C GLY A 109 -5.46 -7.00 -4.66
N GLY A 110 -6.10 -5.86 -4.95
CA GLY A 110 -7.51 -5.64 -4.67
C GLY A 110 -8.38 -6.70 -5.35
N VAL A 111 -8.26 -6.87 -6.66
CA VAL A 111 -9.06 -7.85 -7.40
C VAL A 111 -8.76 -9.30 -7.00
N ALA A 112 -7.53 -9.64 -6.61
CA ALA A 112 -7.17 -10.99 -6.21
C ALA A 112 -7.83 -11.44 -4.90
N ILE A 113 -8.11 -10.50 -3.97
CA ILE A 113 -8.75 -10.79 -2.68
C ILE A 113 -10.16 -11.38 -2.85
N PRO A 114 -11.12 -10.72 -3.54
CA PRO A 114 -12.43 -11.28 -3.72
C PRO A 114 -12.40 -12.59 -4.54
N ILE A 115 -11.49 -12.72 -5.49
CA ILE A 115 -11.31 -13.99 -6.22
C ILE A 115 -10.98 -15.12 -5.24
N ALA A 116 -10.08 -14.89 -4.28
CA ALA A 116 -9.69 -15.89 -3.29
C ALA A 116 -10.88 -16.42 -2.48
N LEU A 117 -11.90 -15.58 -2.21
CA LEU A 117 -13.08 -15.94 -1.42
C LEU A 117 -13.99 -16.96 -2.11
N TYR A 118 -13.97 -17.01 -3.44
CA TYR A 118 -14.86 -17.87 -4.23
C TYR A 118 -14.16 -19.10 -4.82
N LEU A 119 -12.88 -19.29 -4.49
CA LEU A 119 -12.12 -20.46 -4.94
C LEU A 119 -12.44 -21.67 -4.03
N SER A 120 -12.70 -22.81 -4.65
CA SER A 120 -13.12 -24.02 -3.98
C SER A 120 -11.96 -24.97 -3.60
N SER A 121 -10.71 -24.53 -3.71
CA SER A 121 -9.53 -25.36 -3.43
C SER A 121 -8.51 -24.58 -2.61
N PRO A 122 -7.93 -25.18 -1.53
CA PRO A 122 -6.87 -24.55 -0.74
C PRO A 122 -5.70 -24.07 -1.60
N PHE A 123 -5.32 -24.86 -2.60
CA PHE A 123 -4.20 -24.54 -3.50
C PHE A 123 -4.48 -23.27 -4.33
N THR A 124 -5.65 -23.18 -4.96
CA THR A 124 -6.01 -21.99 -5.77
C THR A 124 -6.22 -20.76 -4.91
N THR A 125 -6.81 -20.92 -3.71
CA THR A 125 -6.95 -19.84 -2.73
C THR A 125 -5.57 -19.31 -2.30
N MET A 126 -4.62 -20.19 -2.01
CA MET A 126 -3.25 -19.78 -1.67
C MET A 126 -2.54 -19.07 -2.81
N ILE A 127 -2.79 -19.42 -4.07
CA ILE A 127 -2.26 -18.67 -5.21
C ILE A 127 -2.81 -17.24 -5.22
N ALA A 128 -4.12 -17.05 -5.08
CA ALA A 128 -4.74 -15.71 -5.09
C ALA A 128 -4.25 -14.87 -3.90
N VAL A 129 -4.17 -15.45 -2.72
CA VAL A 129 -3.62 -14.81 -1.52
C VAL A 129 -2.15 -14.42 -1.71
N THR A 130 -1.35 -15.30 -2.34
CA THR A 130 0.06 -15.02 -2.66
C THR A 130 0.17 -13.85 -3.64
N ILE A 131 -0.67 -13.79 -4.67
CA ILE A 131 -0.72 -12.67 -5.61
C ILE A 131 -1.05 -11.36 -4.88
N THR A 132 -2.01 -11.38 -3.96
CA THR A 132 -2.34 -10.21 -3.13
C THR A 132 -1.14 -9.77 -2.29
N CYS A 133 -0.46 -10.68 -1.61
CA CYS A 133 0.72 -10.39 -0.81
C CYS A 133 1.86 -9.81 -1.67
N MET A 134 2.13 -10.40 -2.83
CA MET A 134 3.10 -9.89 -3.79
C MET A 134 2.78 -8.47 -4.23
N ALA A 135 1.51 -8.19 -4.52
CA ALA A 135 1.04 -6.90 -4.96
C ALA A 135 1.24 -5.82 -3.87
N ILE A 136 0.83 -6.11 -2.63
CA ILE A 136 1.02 -5.20 -1.49
C ILE A 136 2.51 -4.93 -1.27
N CYS A 137 3.34 -5.97 -1.22
CA CYS A 137 4.78 -5.85 -1.02
C CYS A 137 5.46 -5.07 -2.16
N ALA A 138 5.01 -5.22 -3.39
CA ALA A 138 5.54 -4.49 -4.55
C ALA A 138 5.17 -3.00 -4.50
N ALA A 139 3.97 -2.65 -4.05
CA ALA A 139 3.50 -1.26 -3.97
C ALA A 139 4.22 -0.45 -2.89
N LEU A 140 4.53 -1.05 -1.74
CA LEU A 140 5.07 -0.35 -0.57
C LEU A 140 6.34 0.47 -0.82
N PRO A 141 7.43 -0.09 -1.37
CA PRO A 141 8.65 0.67 -1.62
C PRO A 141 8.52 1.64 -2.79
N THR A 142 7.70 1.32 -3.80
CA THR A 142 7.49 2.16 -4.97
C THR A 142 6.63 3.40 -4.67
N PHE A 143 5.92 3.41 -3.56
CA PHE A 143 5.11 4.54 -3.10
C PHE A 143 5.96 5.71 -2.60
N TRP A 144 6.97 5.46 -1.76
CA TRP A 144 7.70 6.51 -1.03
C TRP A 144 8.43 7.54 -1.91
N PRO A 145 8.89 7.21 -3.11
CA PRO A 145 9.37 8.23 -4.03
C PRO A 145 8.33 9.25 -4.51
N LEU A 146 7.02 8.92 -4.49
CA LEU A 146 5.98 9.82 -4.97
C LEU A 146 5.88 11.13 -4.15
N PRO A 147 5.75 11.12 -2.82
CA PRO A 147 5.72 12.35 -2.03
C PRO A 147 7.03 13.14 -2.13
N GLN A 148 8.17 12.47 -2.34
CA GLN A 148 9.47 13.12 -2.46
C GLN A 148 9.64 13.90 -3.77
N THR A 149 8.76 13.73 -4.75
CA THR A 149 8.81 14.51 -6.00
C THR A 149 8.43 15.98 -5.82
N PHE A 150 7.66 16.32 -4.77
CA PHE A 150 7.15 17.66 -4.57
C PHE A 150 7.28 18.19 -3.13
N LEU A 151 7.78 17.38 -2.21
CA LEU A 151 8.08 17.78 -0.84
C LEU A 151 9.60 17.94 -0.66
N ALA A 152 10.02 19.07 -0.08
CA ALA A 152 11.42 19.36 0.24
C ALA A 152 11.57 20.06 1.59
N GLY A 153 12.77 20.02 2.17
CA GLY A 153 13.12 20.71 3.41
C GLY A 153 12.26 20.30 4.62
N ALA A 154 12.04 21.21 5.55
CA ALA A 154 11.25 20.96 6.77
C ALA A 154 9.79 20.58 6.47
N GLY A 155 9.22 21.09 5.38
CA GLY A 155 7.89 20.75 4.91
C GLY A 155 7.79 19.28 4.45
N ALA A 156 8.87 18.72 3.88
CA ALA A 156 8.92 17.31 3.50
C ALA A 156 8.81 16.40 4.72
N ALA A 157 9.57 16.66 5.77
CA ALA A 157 9.51 15.87 6.99
C ALA A 157 8.11 15.84 7.59
N ALA A 158 7.43 17.00 7.67
CA ALA A 158 6.07 17.11 8.18
C ALA A 158 5.05 16.39 7.28
N GLY A 159 5.14 16.56 5.95
CA GLY A 159 4.26 15.88 4.99
C GLY A 159 4.41 14.37 5.02
N LEU A 160 5.66 13.86 5.03
CA LEU A 160 5.94 12.43 5.14
C LEU A 160 5.46 11.84 6.47
N ALA A 161 5.65 12.59 7.59
CA ALA A 161 5.14 12.18 8.89
C ALA A 161 3.60 12.08 8.90
N LEU A 162 2.90 13.02 8.29
CA LEU A 162 1.44 13.00 8.17
C LEU A 162 0.99 11.79 7.33
N ILE A 163 1.59 11.57 6.16
CA ILE A 163 1.29 10.43 5.30
C ILE A 163 1.48 9.11 6.07
N ASN A 164 2.63 8.98 6.75
CA ASN A 164 2.93 7.78 7.51
C ASN A 164 1.96 7.57 8.69
N SER A 165 1.65 8.60 9.45
CA SER A 165 0.75 8.50 10.61
C SER A 165 -0.67 8.16 10.20
N LEU A 166 -1.23 8.86 9.20
CA LEU A 166 -2.57 8.58 8.69
C LEU A 166 -2.64 7.21 8.03
N GLY A 167 -1.64 6.86 7.22
CA GLY A 167 -1.61 5.55 6.57
C GLY A 167 -1.54 4.41 7.58
N ASN A 168 -0.67 4.50 8.60
CA ASN A 168 -0.54 3.45 9.61
C ASN A 168 -1.75 3.36 10.57
N SER A 169 -2.63 4.37 10.63
CA SER A 169 -3.91 4.22 11.34
C SER A 169 -4.75 3.06 10.79
N ALA A 170 -4.52 2.64 9.55
CA ALA A 170 -5.09 1.43 8.97
C ALA A 170 -4.81 0.17 9.82
N GLY A 171 -3.72 0.13 10.58
CA GLY A 171 -3.42 -0.96 11.52
C GLY A 171 -4.47 -1.14 12.63
N PHE A 172 -5.18 -0.06 12.97
CA PHE A 172 -6.34 -0.12 13.85
C PHE A 172 -7.62 -0.42 13.07
N PHE A 173 -7.86 0.30 11.97
CA PHE A 173 -9.12 0.19 11.24
C PHE A 173 -9.30 -1.14 10.52
N ALA A 174 -8.24 -1.74 9.97
CA ALA A 174 -8.35 -2.97 9.21
C ALA A 174 -8.86 -4.15 10.07
N PRO A 175 -8.22 -4.53 11.19
CA PRO A 175 -8.74 -5.60 12.02
C PRO A 175 -10.09 -5.26 12.65
N TYR A 176 -10.30 -3.98 13.07
CA TYR A 176 -11.55 -3.56 13.69
C TYR A 176 -12.74 -3.68 12.75
N ILE A 177 -12.65 -3.08 11.54
CA ILE A 177 -13.75 -3.11 10.57
C ILE A 177 -14.00 -4.52 10.06
N THR A 178 -12.93 -5.28 9.77
CA THR A 178 -13.06 -6.64 9.27
C THR A 178 -13.68 -7.56 10.34
N GLY A 179 -13.24 -7.45 11.60
CA GLY A 179 -13.84 -8.20 12.72
C GLY A 179 -15.30 -7.82 12.97
N TRP A 180 -15.60 -6.52 13.03
CA TRP A 180 -16.96 -6.03 13.19
C TRP A 180 -17.92 -6.52 12.09
N LEU A 181 -17.47 -6.50 10.84
CA LEU A 181 -18.26 -7.02 9.72
C LEU A 181 -18.42 -8.54 9.78
N ALA A 182 -17.41 -9.26 10.23
CA ALA A 182 -17.50 -10.70 10.44
C ALA A 182 -18.55 -11.05 11.52
N ASP A 183 -18.58 -10.30 12.62
CA ASP A 183 -19.59 -10.47 13.69
C ASP A 183 -21.01 -10.17 13.19
N LEU A 184 -21.17 -9.14 12.33
CA LEU A 184 -22.49 -8.76 11.78
C LEU A 184 -23.00 -9.73 10.71
N THR A 185 -22.10 -10.27 9.88
CA THR A 185 -22.48 -11.07 8.70
C THR A 185 -22.32 -12.57 8.93
N GLY A 186 -21.65 -12.96 10.01
CA GLY A 186 -21.30 -14.37 10.28
C GLY A 186 -20.19 -14.90 9.35
N THR A 187 -19.58 -14.05 8.52
CA THR A 187 -18.53 -14.46 7.56
C THR A 187 -17.40 -13.42 7.45
N GLN A 188 -16.19 -13.85 7.13
CA GLN A 188 -15.06 -12.97 6.86
C GLN A 188 -15.17 -12.22 5.51
N ASN A 189 -16.08 -12.64 4.64
CA ASN A 189 -16.17 -12.16 3.27
C ASN A 189 -16.42 -10.65 3.17
N ALA A 190 -17.32 -10.12 4.01
CA ALA A 190 -17.65 -8.69 4.01
C ALA A 190 -16.42 -7.82 4.33
N GLY A 191 -15.60 -8.24 5.30
CA GLY A 191 -14.35 -7.57 5.63
C GLY A 191 -13.36 -7.57 4.47
N MET A 192 -13.23 -8.67 3.74
CA MET A 192 -12.34 -8.78 2.59
C MET A 192 -12.77 -7.88 1.43
N TRP A 193 -14.08 -7.69 1.20
CA TRP A 193 -14.58 -6.71 0.22
C TRP A 193 -14.22 -5.26 0.59
N VAL A 194 -14.14 -4.92 1.87
CA VAL A 194 -13.65 -3.61 2.30
C VAL A 194 -12.16 -3.45 2.02
N VAL A 195 -11.37 -4.51 2.18
CA VAL A 195 -9.94 -4.52 1.81
C VAL A 195 -9.78 -4.26 0.32
N ASP A 196 -10.52 -4.97 -0.53
CA ASP A 196 -10.57 -4.75 -1.97
C ASP A 196 -10.90 -3.30 -2.31
N ALA A 197 -12.01 -2.80 -1.80
CA ALA A 197 -12.46 -1.43 -2.05
C ALA A 197 -11.41 -0.40 -1.63
N ALA A 198 -10.75 -0.58 -0.49
CA ALA A 198 -9.70 0.32 -0.01
C ALA A 198 -8.48 0.32 -0.94
N MET A 199 -8.04 -0.85 -1.39
CA MET A 199 -6.89 -0.98 -2.31
C MET A 199 -7.21 -0.43 -3.70
N VAL A 200 -8.38 -0.76 -4.25
CA VAL A 200 -8.83 -0.27 -5.56
C VAL A 200 -9.00 1.25 -5.54
N ALA A 201 -9.63 1.80 -4.49
CA ALA A 201 -9.77 3.25 -4.31
C ALA A 201 -8.41 3.94 -4.22
N ALA A 202 -7.44 3.37 -3.49
CA ALA A 202 -6.07 3.87 -3.43
C ALA A 202 -5.40 3.86 -4.81
N GLY A 203 -5.59 2.81 -5.60
CA GLY A 203 -5.12 2.72 -6.99
C GLY A 203 -5.71 3.81 -7.89
N ILE A 204 -7.02 4.04 -7.79
CA ILE A 204 -7.72 5.11 -8.53
C ILE A 204 -7.17 6.49 -8.14
N VAL A 205 -7.04 6.78 -6.84
CA VAL A 205 -6.48 8.06 -6.36
C VAL A 205 -5.05 8.25 -6.86
N THR A 206 -4.25 7.19 -6.90
CA THR A 206 -2.89 7.24 -7.45
C THR A 206 -2.90 7.66 -8.92
N LEU A 207 -3.83 7.15 -9.75
CA LEU A 207 -3.96 7.55 -11.14
C LEU A 207 -4.48 8.99 -11.31
N ILE A 208 -5.41 9.42 -10.46
CA ILE A 208 -5.90 10.81 -10.45
C ILE A 208 -4.76 11.78 -10.15
N LEU A 209 -3.89 11.44 -9.20
CA LEU A 209 -2.71 12.26 -8.86
C LEU A 209 -1.72 12.40 -10.03
N ARG A 210 -1.66 11.41 -10.95
CA ARG A 210 -0.88 11.51 -12.19
C ARG A 210 -1.45 12.56 -13.14
N ALA A 211 -2.77 12.59 -13.28
CA ALA A 211 -3.45 13.50 -14.18
C ALA A 211 -3.51 14.95 -13.66
N ALA A 212 -3.34 15.13 -12.35
CA ALA A 212 -3.35 16.45 -11.75
C ALA A 212 -2.10 17.24 -12.17
N PRO A 213 -2.22 18.50 -12.65
CA PRO A 213 -1.07 19.32 -12.98
C PRO A 213 -0.13 19.43 -11.78
N ALA A 214 1.18 19.49 -12.07
CA ALA A 214 2.15 19.82 -11.03
C ALA A 214 1.65 21.08 -10.30
N PRO A 215 1.82 21.19 -8.95
CA PRO A 215 1.46 22.43 -8.27
C PRO A 215 2.15 23.54 -9.05
N ASP A 216 1.34 24.50 -9.53
CA ASP A 216 1.88 25.69 -10.15
C ASP A 216 2.99 26.16 -9.22
N ASN A 217 4.18 26.34 -9.79
CA ASN A 217 5.28 27.06 -9.16
C ASN A 217 4.80 28.52 -9.01
N LEU A 218 3.76 28.67 -8.18
CA LEU A 218 3.11 29.92 -7.92
C LEU A 218 4.09 30.83 -7.20
N ASP A 219 4.56 31.77 -7.99
CA ASP A 219 5.17 33.01 -7.55
C ASP A 219 6.55 32.92 -6.88
N VAL A 220 7.52 32.30 -7.56
CA VAL A 220 8.84 32.94 -7.58
C VAL A 220 8.79 34.02 -8.65
N LYS A 221 8.02 35.08 -8.41
CA LYS A 221 8.35 36.36 -8.96
C LYS A 221 9.65 36.79 -8.33
N LEU A 222 10.71 36.55 -9.11
CA LEU A 222 11.98 37.23 -8.93
C LEU A 222 11.72 38.71 -8.75
N LYS A 223 11.89 39.20 -7.55
CA LYS A 223 12.28 40.58 -7.26
C LYS A 223 13.66 40.54 -6.66
#